data_12575b389f830dbad0e19918bca85205
#
_entry.id   12575b389f830dbad0e19918bca85205
#
_cell.length_a   1.000
_cell.length_b   1.000
_cell.length_c   1.000
_cell.angle_alpha   90.00
_cell.angle_beta   90.00
_cell.angle_gamma   90.00
#
_symmetry.space_group_name_H-M   'P 1'
#
loop_
_entity.id
_entity.type
_entity.pdbx_description
1 polymer ?
#
loop_
_entity_poly.entity_id
_entity_poly.type
_entity_poly.pdbx_seq_one_letter_code
_entity_poly.pdbx_strand_id
1 'polypeptide(L)'
;MKLFHQLLVAPAALGLLAPVAANATELNINGVSDYAASGEQVTSITQFSDVYPTDWAYQALSNLIERYGCVAGYPNGTYRGNRAMTRFEAAALLNACLDRVTEVTDELKRLMKEFEKELAILKGRVDGLEARVGELEATQFSTTTKLKGVATFVIGANSFGGDAKQGGSDYIFGTQAYGDDNLESANSTTALKDYFKTGSIDLPSKADLNSGFRSGDRDTKRARAAAAASGGTSFNYDLKLFLDTSFTGKDLLRTVLRAGNFNNSAFGGGGYVGLDALEVAFQEDSGANSVGVNRLFYQFPIGSSFTATVGGRVRQDDMLAVWPSAYPADTVLDFFTYAGSPATYNLGLGSGAGLSWESDDFSISANYLSTNGSFSDPGNPSAGIFDDKCGDGTGGIATDCAGSNGTVQIAYAPENWGLAAAYNYASKNSGTIYAGNGTPLANSFTSNGNNSSVGLSAWWSPEEAGWFPSISAGWGYNSITNGEDTFVFRSATTQSWYVGLQWADAFLKGNTLGMAVGQPTFVTDVSYRNDFDQNSDFVADGNYAWEWWYQFQVTDNISVTPAIYYLSRPYGDLTNGQTKAFGGNRANDRNDQFNNFGGLLKTTFKF
;
A
#
# COMPACT_ATOMS: atom_id res chain seq x y z
N MET A 1 12.50 -9.93 36.42
CA MET A 1 12.65 -11.40 36.43
C MET A 1 11.37 -12.21 36.16
N LYS A 2 10.17 -11.69 36.37
CA LYS A 2 8.92 -12.44 36.07
C LYS A 2 8.51 -12.43 34.59
N LEU A 3 8.92 -11.44 33.79
CA LEU A 3 8.62 -11.36 32.36
C LEU A 3 9.47 -12.31 31.50
N PHE A 4 10.69 -12.61 31.95
CA PHE A 4 11.62 -13.47 31.22
C PHE A 4 11.20 -14.97 31.23
N HIS A 5 10.44 -15.39 32.23
CA HIS A 5 9.93 -16.77 32.29
C HIS A 5 8.72 -17.02 31.39
N GLN A 6 7.99 -15.97 31.00
CA GLN A 6 6.86 -16.12 30.08
C GLN A 6 7.30 -16.15 28.60
N LEU A 7 8.44 -15.53 28.27
CA LEU A 7 8.99 -15.54 26.91
C LEU A 7 9.71 -16.85 26.54
N LEU A 8 10.13 -17.66 27.51
CA LEU A 8 10.77 -18.96 27.28
C LEU A 8 9.78 -20.11 27.02
N VAL A 9 8.49 -19.92 27.26
CA VAL A 9 7.45 -20.93 26.98
C VAL A 9 6.89 -20.76 25.55
N ALA A 10 7.06 -19.60 24.92
CA ALA A 10 6.56 -19.34 23.57
C ALA A 10 7.21 -20.21 22.46
N PRO A 11 8.53 -20.53 22.50
CA PRO A 11 9.12 -21.41 21.48
C PRO A 11 8.66 -22.86 21.57
N ALA A 12 8.25 -23.33 22.76
CA ALA A 12 7.76 -24.69 22.93
C ALA A 12 6.33 -24.91 22.41
N ALA A 13 5.52 -23.83 22.37
CA ALA A 13 4.17 -23.89 21.82
C ALA A 13 4.17 -23.82 20.27
N LEU A 14 5.17 -23.18 19.67
CA LEU A 14 5.33 -23.15 18.20
C LEU A 14 5.83 -24.48 17.62
N GLY A 15 6.50 -25.31 18.41
CA GLY A 15 6.94 -26.65 18.01
C GLY A 15 5.82 -27.70 17.96
N LEU A 16 4.64 -27.39 18.49
CA LEU A 16 3.47 -28.29 18.49
C LEU A 16 2.51 -28.04 17.31
N LEU A 17 2.76 -27.04 16.49
CA LEU A 17 2.07 -26.80 15.23
C LEU A 17 2.86 -27.39 14.04
N ALA A 18 3.43 -28.58 14.22
CA ALA A 18 3.85 -29.35 13.06
C ALA A 18 2.59 -29.59 12.19
N PRO A 19 2.64 -29.35 10.88
CA PRO A 19 1.50 -29.61 10.01
C PRO A 19 1.16 -31.09 10.18
N VAL A 20 -0.07 -31.38 10.59
CA VAL A 20 -0.65 -32.69 10.40
C VAL A 20 -0.61 -32.88 8.89
N ALA A 21 0.36 -33.66 8.43
CA ALA A 21 0.42 -34.06 7.05
C ALA A 21 -0.94 -34.68 6.73
N ALA A 22 -1.77 -33.97 5.96
CA ALA A 22 -2.91 -34.59 5.34
C ALA A 22 -2.33 -35.75 4.53
N ASN A 23 -2.60 -36.97 4.94
CA ASN A 23 -2.36 -38.13 4.11
C ASN A 23 -3.16 -37.91 2.84
N ALA A 24 -2.53 -37.31 1.83
CA ALA A 24 -2.96 -37.47 0.47
C ALA A 24 -2.89 -38.98 0.26
N THR A 25 -4.04 -39.62 0.15
CA THR A 25 -4.13 -40.98 -0.35
C THR A 25 -3.39 -40.95 -1.67
N GLU A 26 -2.19 -41.52 -1.71
CA GLU A 26 -1.47 -41.74 -2.96
C GLU A 26 -2.45 -42.40 -3.90
N LEU A 27 -2.73 -41.73 -5.04
CA LEU A 27 -3.45 -42.36 -6.12
C LEU A 27 -2.57 -43.55 -6.54
N ASN A 28 -3.02 -44.73 -6.20
CA ASN A 28 -2.34 -45.97 -6.55
C ASN A 28 -2.48 -46.17 -8.05
N ILE A 29 -1.59 -45.55 -8.81
CA ILE A 29 -1.52 -45.65 -10.28
C ILE A 29 -1.31 -47.12 -10.69
N ASN A 30 -0.65 -47.92 -9.88
CA ASN A 30 -0.51 -49.36 -10.10
C ASN A 30 -1.86 -50.09 -9.98
N GLY A 31 -2.76 -49.65 -9.09
CA GLY A 31 -4.10 -50.19 -9.00
C GLY A 31 -4.96 -49.96 -10.25
N VAL A 32 -4.71 -48.89 -10.99
CA VAL A 32 -5.39 -48.60 -12.27
C VAL A 32 -4.83 -49.49 -13.39
N SER A 33 -3.52 -49.73 -13.42
CA SER A 33 -2.90 -50.64 -14.40
C SER A 33 -3.24 -52.09 -14.12
N ASP A 34 -3.33 -52.52 -12.89
CA ASP A 34 -3.76 -53.86 -12.47
C ASP A 34 -5.24 -54.09 -12.79
N TYR A 35 -6.08 -53.07 -12.66
CA TYR A 35 -7.47 -53.10 -13.11
C TYR A 35 -7.63 -53.23 -14.62
N ALA A 36 -6.81 -52.57 -15.40
CA ALA A 36 -6.77 -52.67 -16.85
C ALA A 36 -6.22 -54.02 -17.32
N ALA A 37 -5.32 -54.63 -16.53
CA ALA A 37 -4.71 -55.94 -16.88
C ALA A 37 -5.51 -57.15 -16.41
N SER A 38 -6.39 -57.04 -15.39
CA SER A 38 -7.15 -58.14 -14.82
C SER A 38 -8.61 -58.20 -15.28
N GLY A 39 -9.01 -57.39 -16.23
CA GLY A 39 -10.38 -57.36 -16.74
C GLY A 39 -10.76 -58.65 -17.46
N GLU A 40 -11.37 -59.63 -16.73
CA GLU A 40 -12.12 -60.69 -17.40
C GLU A 40 -13.15 -60.02 -18.32
N GLN A 41 -12.96 -60.26 -19.61
CA GLN A 41 -13.81 -59.70 -20.65
C GLN A 41 -15.23 -60.24 -20.45
N VAL A 42 -16.19 -59.36 -20.22
CA VAL A 42 -17.61 -59.73 -20.21
C VAL A 42 -18.00 -60.15 -21.60
N THR A 43 -18.33 -61.41 -21.76
CA THR A 43 -18.69 -62.04 -23.04
C THR A 43 -20.19 -62.29 -23.19
N SER A 44 -20.95 -62.15 -22.10
CA SER A 44 -22.41 -62.29 -22.09
C SER A 44 -23.03 -61.38 -21.03
N ILE A 45 -24.20 -60.81 -21.32
CA ILE A 45 -24.99 -60.01 -20.38
C ILE A 45 -25.37 -60.75 -19.11
N THR A 46 -25.46 -62.09 -19.21
CA THR A 46 -25.80 -62.95 -18.06
C THR A 46 -24.74 -62.99 -16.96
N GLN A 47 -23.56 -62.45 -17.23
CA GLN A 47 -22.51 -62.31 -16.22
C GLN A 47 -22.78 -61.16 -15.22
N PHE A 48 -23.73 -60.31 -15.54
CA PHE A 48 -24.15 -59.24 -14.59
C PHE A 48 -25.29 -59.70 -13.72
N SER A 49 -25.09 -59.68 -12.40
CA SER A 49 -26.07 -60.12 -11.42
C SER A 49 -27.21 -59.13 -11.21
N ASP A 50 -27.05 -57.88 -11.65
CA ASP A 50 -27.97 -56.77 -11.45
C ASP A 50 -28.63 -56.25 -12.76
N VAL A 51 -28.55 -57.03 -13.87
CA VAL A 51 -29.19 -56.71 -15.15
C VAL A 51 -30.15 -57.85 -15.51
N TYR A 52 -31.43 -57.52 -15.59
CA TYR A 52 -32.49 -58.52 -15.84
C TYR A 52 -33.08 -58.38 -17.22
N PRO A 53 -33.62 -59.48 -17.83
CA PRO A 53 -34.27 -59.43 -19.13
C PRO A 53 -35.46 -58.45 -19.22
N THR A 54 -35.99 -58.05 -18.10
CA THR A 54 -37.08 -57.07 -17.97
C THR A 54 -36.59 -55.63 -18.03
N ASP A 55 -35.30 -55.40 -17.90
CA ASP A 55 -34.73 -54.06 -17.95
C ASP A 55 -34.77 -53.49 -19.35
N TRP A 56 -35.18 -52.24 -19.49
CA TRP A 56 -35.32 -51.58 -20.81
C TRP A 56 -34.02 -51.56 -21.62
N ALA A 57 -32.86 -51.54 -20.95
CA ALA A 57 -31.55 -51.49 -21.57
C ALA A 57 -30.94 -52.86 -21.87
N TYR A 58 -31.61 -54.00 -21.44
CA TYR A 58 -31.05 -55.35 -21.55
C TYR A 58 -30.61 -55.69 -22.98
N GLN A 59 -31.48 -55.45 -23.96
CA GLN A 59 -31.21 -55.78 -25.36
C GLN A 59 -30.09 -54.91 -25.98
N ALA A 60 -30.02 -53.65 -25.59
CA ALA A 60 -28.96 -52.73 -26.03
C ALA A 60 -27.59 -53.15 -25.47
N LEU A 61 -27.54 -53.49 -24.19
CA LEU A 61 -26.35 -54.00 -23.52
C LEU A 61 -25.91 -55.36 -24.08
N SER A 62 -26.84 -56.27 -24.33
CA SER A 62 -26.55 -57.59 -24.96
C SER A 62 -25.90 -57.40 -26.34
N ASN A 63 -26.47 -56.54 -27.17
CA ASN A 63 -25.90 -56.20 -28.47
C ASN A 63 -24.51 -55.59 -28.40
N LEU A 64 -24.27 -54.69 -27.42
CA LEU A 64 -22.97 -54.06 -27.21
C LEU A 64 -21.91 -55.07 -26.76
N ILE A 65 -22.29 -56.01 -25.90
CA ILE A 65 -21.38 -57.05 -25.40
C ILE A 65 -21.10 -58.08 -26.51
N GLU A 66 -22.13 -58.61 -27.16
CA GLU A 66 -22.00 -59.70 -28.10
C GLU A 66 -21.41 -59.27 -29.45
N ARG A 67 -21.71 -58.05 -29.91
CA ARG A 67 -21.29 -57.54 -31.18
C ARG A 67 -19.96 -56.79 -31.15
N TYR A 68 -19.72 -56.03 -30.08
CA TYR A 68 -18.55 -55.15 -29.96
C TYR A 68 -17.63 -55.52 -28.81
N GLY A 69 -18.07 -56.30 -27.82
CA GLY A 69 -17.27 -56.70 -26.66
C GLY A 69 -16.81 -55.56 -25.82
N CYS A 70 -17.54 -54.43 -25.82
CA CYS A 70 -17.08 -53.16 -25.30
C CYS A 70 -17.82 -52.71 -24.02
N VAL A 71 -18.44 -53.59 -23.28
CA VAL A 71 -19.05 -53.29 -21.99
C VAL A 71 -18.19 -53.93 -20.89
N ALA A 72 -17.76 -53.15 -19.95
CA ALA A 72 -17.07 -53.59 -18.73
C ALA A 72 -17.99 -53.44 -17.54
N GLY A 73 -17.99 -54.44 -16.64
CA GLY A 73 -18.69 -54.37 -15.34
C GLY A 73 -17.73 -54.12 -14.21
N TYR A 74 -18.28 -53.99 -13.02
CA TYR A 74 -17.48 -53.91 -11.80
C TYR A 74 -16.90 -55.30 -11.44
N PRO A 75 -15.78 -55.39 -10.71
CA PRO A 75 -15.13 -56.64 -10.35
C PRO A 75 -16.04 -57.62 -9.56
N ASN A 76 -17.12 -57.12 -9.00
CA ASN A 76 -18.10 -57.93 -8.25
C ASN A 76 -19.23 -58.50 -9.13
N GLY A 77 -19.10 -58.44 -10.45
CA GLY A 77 -20.10 -58.99 -11.39
C GLY A 77 -21.38 -58.14 -11.48
N THR A 78 -21.32 -56.83 -11.19
CA THR A 78 -22.47 -55.93 -11.33
C THR A 78 -22.23 -54.88 -12.41
N TYR A 79 -23.30 -54.40 -13.05
CA TYR A 79 -23.29 -53.28 -14.02
C TYR A 79 -23.64 -51.94 -13.38
N ARG A 80 -24.50 -51.94 -12.33
CA ARG A 80 -24.97 -50.76 -11.59
C ARG A 80 -25.66 -49.70 -12.43
N GLY A 81 -26.50 -50.10 -13.36
CA GLY A 81 -27.19 -49.22 -14.31
C GLY A 81 -28.14 -48.17 -13.69
N ASN A 82 -28.45 -48.28 -12.42
CA ASN A 82 -29.29 -47.31 -11.69
C ASN A 82 -28.51 -46.20 -10.98
N ARG A 83 -27.18 -46.11 -11.16
CA ARG A 83 -26.29 -45.10 -10.57
C ARG A 83 -25.71 -44.19 -11.64
N ALA A 84 -25.56 -42.89 -11.31
CA ALA A 84 -24.82 -41.98 -12.18
C ALA A 84 -23.35 -42.40 -12.32
N MET A 85 -22.86 -42.43 -13.55
CA MET A 85 -21.48 -42.76 -13.90
C MET A 85 -20.57 -41.54 -13.63
N THR A 86 -19.40 -41.76 -13.09
CA THR A 86 -18.38 -40.73 -12.99
C THR A 86 -17.74 -40.44 -14.35
N ARG A 87 -17.14 -39.28 -14.53
CA ARG A 87 -16.44 -38.93 -15.80
C ARG A 87 -15.27 -39.89 -16.08
N PHE A 88 -14.62 -40.43 -15.07
CA PHE A 88 -13.53 -41.41 -15.21
C PHE A 88 -14.05 -42.77 -15.64
N GLU A 89 -15.16 -43.25 -15.08
CA GLU A 89 -15.83 -44.47 -15.48
C GLU A 89 -16.32 -44.36 -16.95
N ALA A 90 -16.85 -43.21 -17.34
CA ALA A 90 -17.27 -42.97 -18.73
C ALA A 90 -16.08 -42.96 -19.71
N ALA A 91 -14.96 -42.35 -19.32
CA ALA A 91 -13.76 -42.34 -20.14
C ALA A 91 -13.14 -43.72 -20.31
N ALA A 92 -13.11 -44.54 -19.24
CA ALA A 92 -12.63 -45.93 -19.29
C ALA A 92 -13.51 -46.81 -20.19
N LEU A 93 -14.81 -46.67 -20.07
CA LEU A 93 -15.77 -47.39 -20.92
C LEU A 93 -15.60 -46.98 -22.40
N LEU A 94 -15.48 -45.69 -22.67
CA LEU A 94 -15.29 -45.18 -24.04
C LEU A 94 -13.98 -45.71 -24.65
N ASN A 95 -12.89 -45.68 -23.89
CA ASN A 95 -11.60 -46.20 -24.32
C ASN A 95 -11.67 -47.70 -24.65
N ALA A 96 -12.30 -48.51 -23.77
CA ALA A 96 -12.48 -49.94 -24.02
C ALA A 96 -13.34 -50.24 -25.26
N CYS A 97 -14.31 -49.37 -25.57
CA CYS A 97 -15.11 -49.50 -26.81
C CYS A 97 -14.30 -49.06 -28.03
N LEU A 98 -13.54 -47.99 -27.99
CA LEU A 98 -12.76 -47.49 -29.10
C LEU A 98 -11.65 -48.46 -29.53
N ASP A 99 -11.01 -49.15 -28.60
CA ASP A 99 -9.97 -50.14 -28.88
C ASP A 99 -10.50 -51.39 -29.63
N ARG A 100 -11.81 -51.61 -29.60
CA ARG A 100 -12.44 -52.84 -30.16
C ARG A 100 -13.35 -52.62 -31.36
N VAL A 101 -13.68 -51.39 -31.68
CA VAL A 101 -14.46 -51.08 -32.89
C VAL A 101 -13.54 -51.17 -34.10
N THR A 102 -13.44 -52.37 -34.66
CA THR A 102 -12.65 -52.65 -35.89
C THR A 102 -13.44 -52.39 -37.18
N GLU A 103 -14.76 -52.34 -37.12
CA GLU A 103 -15.62 -51.97 -38.24
C GLU A 103 -16.27 -50.59 -38.01
N VAL A 104 -15.85 -49.64 -38.80
CA VAL A 104 -16.54 -48.36 -38.91
C VAL A 104 -17.75 -48.58 -39.82
N THR A 105 -18.94 -48.56 -39.27
CA THR A 105 -20.17 -48.66 -40.06
C THR A 105 -20.26 -47.51 -41.07
N ASP A 106 -20.92 -47.71 -42.18
CA ASP A 106 -21.06 -46.71 -43.26
C ASP A 106 -21.75 -45.42 -42.72
N GLU A 107 -22.61 -45.54 -41.72
CA GLU A 107 -23.23 -44.42 -41.03
C GLU A 107 -22.23 -43.63 -40.17
N LEU A 108 -21.33 -44.33 -39.48
CA LEU A 108 -20.26 -43.67 -38.69
C LEU A 108 -19.26 -42.99 -39.63
N LYS A 109 -18.91 -43.58 -40.75
CA LYS A 109 -18.09 -42.94 -41.78
C LYS A 109 -18.75 -41.69 -42.35
N ARG A 110 -20.07 -41.74 -42.56
CA ARG A 110 -20.83 -40.59 -43.03
C ARG A 110 -20.86 -39.47 -42.01
N LEU A 111 -21.09 -39.78 -40.72
CA LEU A 111 -21.03 -38.83 -39.62
C LEU A 111 -19.63 -38.24 -39.45
N MET A 112 -18.59 -39.04 -39.47
CA MET A 112 -17.21 -38.56 -39.41
C MET A 112 -16.89 -37.59 -40.56
N LYS A 113 -17.39 -37.87 -41.76
CA LYS A 113 -17.21 -37.00 -42.92
C LYS A 113 -18.03 -35.73 -42.83
N GLU A 114 -19.22 -35.78 -42.22
CA GLU A 114 -20.09 -34.63 -41.98
C GLU A 114 -19.47 -33.68 -40.96
N PHE A 115 -18.86 -34.21 -39.91
CA PHE A 115 -18.19 -33.42 -38.85
C PHE A 115 -16.68 -33.24 -39.05
N GLU A 116 -16.13 -33.63 -40.19
CA GLU A 116 -14.68 -33.55 -40.47
C GLU A 116 -14.14 -32.12 -40.34
N LYS A 117 -14.91 -31.11 -40.76
CA LYS A 117 -14.54 -29.71 -40.70
C LYS A 117 -14.54 -29.20 -39.25
N GLU A 118 -15.56 -29.54 -38.49
CA GLU A 118 -15.69 -29.16 -37.08
C GLU A 118 -14.61 -29.82 -36.22
N LEU A 119 -14.32 -31.10 -36.48
CA LEU A 119 -13.24 -31.83 -35.81
C LEU A 119 -11.86 -31.24 -36.14
N ALA A 120 -11.63 -30.87 -37.40
CA ALA A 120 -10.39 -30.21 -37.81
C ALA A 120 -10.23 -28.83 -37.16
N ILE A 121 -11.31 -28.05 -37.07
CA ILE A 121 -11.32 -26.76 -36.39
C ILE A 121 -11.08 -26.94 -34.88
N LEU A 122 -11.73 -27.91 -34.23
CA LEU A 122 -11.55 -28.23 -32.82
C LEU A 122 -10.11 -28.66 -32.53
N LYS A 123 -9.56 -29.57 -33.37
CA LYS A 123 -8.17 -29.99 -33.25
C LYS A 123 -7.21 -28.80 -33.37
N GLY A 124 -7.39 -27.96 -34.40
CA GLY A 124 -6.55 -26.76 -34.58
C GLY A 124 -6.65 -25.78 -33.40
N ARG A 125 -7.83 -25.69 -32.75
CA ARG A 125 -7.98 -24.86 -31.52
C ARG A 125 -7.30 -25.48 -30.32
N VAL A 126 -7.35 -26.80 -30.16
CA VAL A 126 -6.65 -27.53 -29.09
C VAL A 126 -5.14 -27.40 -29.25
N ASP A 127 -4.63 -27.70 -30.45
CA ASP A 127 -3.20 -27.60 -30.78
C ASP A 127 -2.72 -26.15 -30.58
N GLY A 128 -3.53 -25.14 -30.92
CA GLY A 128 -3.24 -23.73 -30.68
C GLY A 128 -3.28 -23.34 -29.20
N LEU A 129 -4.15 -23.94 -28.40
CA LEU A 129 -4.18 -23.77 -26.96
C LEU A 129 -2.98 -24.43 -26.27
N GLU A 130 -2.62 -25.65 -26.68
CA GLU A 130 -1.45 -26.35 -26.17
C GLU A 130 -0.15 -25.59 -26.47
N ALA A 131 -0.02 -25.05 -27.68
CA ALA A 131 1.11 -24.23 -28.08
C ALA A 131 1.19 -22.94 -27.21
N ARG A 132 0.06 -22.28 -26.98
CA ARG A 132 0.00 -21.08 -26.10
C ARG A 132 0.30 -21.40 -24.63
N VAL A 133 -0.17 -22.53 -24.14
CA VAL A 133 0.15 -22.99 -22.78
C VAL A 133 1.64 -23.28 -22.66
N GLY A 134 2.22 -23.97 -23.64
CA GLY A 134 3.66 -24.23 -23.67
C GLY A 134 4.52 -22.95 -23.77
N GLU A 135 4.07 -21.96 -24.55
CA GLU A 135 4.71 -20.64 -24.62
C GLU A 135 4.59 -19.88 -23.29
N LEU A 136 3.41 -19.91 -22.67
CA LEU A 136 3.18 -19.30 -21.34
C LEU A 136 4.04 -19.96 -20.27
N GLU A 137 4.13 -21.28 -20.24
CA GLU A 137 4.99 -22.02 -19.30
C GLU A 137 6.48 -21.72 -19.53
N ALA A 138 6.91 -21.63 -20.78
CA ALA A 138 8.31 -21.32 -21.13
C ALA A 138 8.70 -19.86 -20.85
N THR A 139 7.75 -18.93 -20.89
CA THR A 139 7.98 -17.49 -20.64
C THR A 139 7.63 -17.07 -19.23
N GLN A 140 6.96 -17.91 -18.45
CA GLN A 140 6.57 -17.61 -17.08
C GLN A 140 7.81 -17.55 -16.18
N PHE A 141 7.98 -16.41 -15.48
CA PHE A 141 9.09 -16.20 -14.55
C PHE A 141 9.15 -17.29 -13.46
N SER A 142 8.01 -17.73 -12.96
CA SER A 142 7.86 -18.84 -12.01
C SER A 142 6.39 -19.25 -11.89
N THR A 143 6.12 -20.51 -11.59
CA THR A 143 4.76 -21.00 -11.29
C THR A 143 4.25 -20.52 -9.93
N THR A 144 5.15 -20.23 -9.01
CA THR A 144 4.85 -19.78 -7.63
C THR A 144 5.02 -18.27 -7.45
N THR A 145 5.81 -17.60 -8.29
CA THR A 145 6.09 -16.17 -8.19
C THR A 145 5.56 -15.44 -9.42
N LYS A 146 4.73 -14.42 -9.20
CA LYS A 146 4.24 -13.51 -10.23
C LYS A 146 5.01 -12.20 -10.17
N LEU A 147 5.56 -11.78 -11.30
CA LEU A 147 6.14 -10.45 -11.47
C LEU A 147 5.08 -9.49 -12.01
N LYS A 148 4.93 -8.35 -11.36
CA LYS A 148 4.11 -7.22 -11.82
C LYS A 148 4.94 -5.96 -11.75
N GLY A 149 4.73 -5.04 -12.67
CA GLY A 149 5.44 -3.77 -12.68
C GLY A 149 4.50 -2.58 -12.83
N VAL A 150 4.88 -1.47 -12.19
CA VAL A 150 4.26 -0.16 -12.40
C VAL A 150 5.37 0.85 -12.61
N ALA A 151 5.37 1.49 -13.78
CA ALA A 151 6.28 2.58 -14.09
C ALA A 151 5.47 3.86 -14.30
N THR A 152 5.73 4.89 -13.51
CA THR A 152 5.05 6.18 -13.60
C THR A 152 6.06 7.26 -13.96
N PHE A 153 5.75 8.04 -14.98
CA PHE A 153 6.51 9.20 -15.39
C PHE A 153 5.70 10.46 -15.11
N VAL A 154 6.35 11.50 -14.59
CA VAL A 154 5.74 12.78 -14.27
C VAL A 154 6.58 13.91 -14.88
N ILE A 155 5.94 14.75 -15.68
CA ILE A 155 6.50 16.01 -16.15
C ILE A 155 5.61 17.17 -15.69
N GLY A 156 6.19 18.20 -15.09
CA GLY A 156 5.41 19.33 -14.61
C GLY A 156 6.26 20.43 -13.99
N ALA A 157 5.56 21.45 -13.50
CA ALA A 157 6.19 22.61 -12.88
C ALA A 157 5.26 23.24 -11.83
N ASN A 158 5.87 24.01 -10.93
CA ASN A 158 5.21 24.84 -9.92
C ASN A 158 5.30 26.31 -10.24
N SER A 159 4.27 27.05 -9.88
CA SER A 159 4.19 28.51 -9.90
C SER A 159 3.82 29.04 -8.53
N PHE A 160 4.60 29.96 -7.99
CA PHE A 160 4.43 30.50 -6.65
C PHE A 160 3.94 31.93 -6.69
N GLY A 161 3.00 32.27 -5.80
CA GLY A 161 2.38 33.57 -5.71
C GLY A 161 2.28 34.08 -4.28
N GLY A 162 1.94 35.38 -4.16
CA GLY A 162 1.71 36.03 -2.89
C GLY A 162 2.76 37.10 -2.56
N ASP A 163 2.53 37.81 -1.47
CA ASP A 163 3.33 38.97 -1.02
C ASP A 163 4.07 38.70 0.29
N ALA A 164 3.86 37.55 0.91
CA ALA A 164 4.56 37.12 2.12
C ALA A 164 6.08 37.18 1.93
N LYS A 165 6.75 37.72 2.91
CA LYS A 165 8.21 37.86 2.92
C LYS A 165 8.85 36.64 3.59
N GLN A 166 10.07 36.31 3.18
CA GLN A 166 10.89 35.37 3.93
C GLN A 166 11.18 35.93 5.32
N GLY A 167 10.98 35.14 6.32
CA GLY A 167 11.35 35.48 7.72
C GLY A 167 12.54 34.65 8.17
N GLY A 168 13.04 34.95 9.37
CA GLY A 168 14.11 34.16 9.99
C GLY A 168 13.75 32.69 10.29
N SER A 169 12.50 32.28 10.07
CA SER A 169 12.03 30.90 10.25
C SER A 169 12.55 29.93 9.20
N ASP A 170 12.89 30.40 8.03
CA ASP A 170 13.47 29.54 6.97
C ASP A 170 14.81 28.95 7.41
N TYR A 171 15.48 29.64 8.31
CA TYR A 171 16.72 29.18 8.94
C TYR A 171 16.48 28.11 10.02
N ILE A 172 15.38 28.23 10.79
CA ILE A 172 15.07 27.31 11.90
C ILE A 172 14.57 25.95 11.39
N PHE A 173 13.85 25.93 10.26
CA PHE A 173 13.23 24.71 9.73
C PHE A 173 14.02 24.02 8.62
N GLY A 174 15.29 24.47 8.37
CA GLY A 174 16.17 23.79 7.43
C GLY A 174 15.67 23.73 5.98
N THR A 175 14.71 24.60 5.63
CA THR A 175 14.46 24.85 4.20
C THR A 175 15.72 25.52 3.67
N GLN A 176 16.49 24.78 2.88
CA GLN A 176 17.76 25.23 2.33
C GLN A 176 17.59 26.59 1.65
N ALA A 177 17.96 27.63 2.37
CA ALA A 177 18.12 28.93 1.78
C ALA A 177 19.46 28.90 1.02
N TYR A 178 19.37 28.62 -0.27
CA TYR A 178 20.30 28.99 -1.29
C TYR A 178 21.81 28.92 -1.06
N GLY A 179 22.44 27.94 -1.67
CA GLY A 179 23.68 28.12 -2.43
C GLY A 179 24.94 28.43 -1.61
N ASP A 180 25.02 28.07 -0.34
CA ASP A 180 26.27 28.03 0.38
C ASP A 180 26.60 26.58 0.76
N ASP A 181 27.52 25.97 0.01
CA ASP A 181 28.01 24.61 0.19
C ASP A 181 28.63 24.35 1.59
N ASN A 182 28.72 25.39 2.43
CA ASN A 182 29.25 25.31 3.79
C ASN A 182 28.18 25.11 4.89
N LEU A 183 26.87 25.12 4.54
CA LEU A 183 25.77 24.86 5.47
C LEU A 183 25.33 23.39 5.49
N GLU A 184 25.92 22.53 4.68
CA GLU A 184 25.64 21.08 4.66
C GLU A 184 25.96 20.36 5.98
N SER A 185 26.71 20.98 6.90
CA SER A 185 27.05 20.36 8.19
C SER A 185 26.23 20.85 9.39
N ALA A 186 25.41 21.87 9.24
CA ALA A 186 24.47 22.27 10.28
C ALA A 186 23.16 21.50 10.09
N ASN A 187 23.13 20.26 10.53
CA ASN A 187 21.91 19.47 10.64
C ASN A 187 20.80 20.35 11.23
N SER A 188 19.74 20.61 10.48
CA SER A 188 18.59 21.41 10.88
C SER A 188 17.98 20.92 12.21
N THR A 189 18.07 19.62 12.46
CA THR A 189 17.75 18.96 13.72
C THR A 189 18.67 19.37 14.85
N THR A 190 19.94 19.62 14.61
CA THR A 190 20.92 20.03 15.63
C THR A 190 20.70 21.49 16.03
N ALA A 191 20.43 22.37 15.08
CA ALA A 191 20.13 23.78 15.37
C ALA A 191 18.80 23.94 16.14
N LEU A 192 17.79 23.14 15.83
CA LEU A 192 16.56 23.05 16.61
C LEU A 192 16.81 22.43 18.01
N LYS A 193 17.60 21.35 18.09
CA LYS A 193 18.00 20.74 19.38
C LYS A 193 18.76 21.73 20.25
N ASP A 194 19.66 22.51 19.70
CA ASP A 194 20.44 23.51 20.44
C ASP A 194 19.59 24.69 20.90
N TYR A 195 18.64 25.14 20.09
CA TYR A 195 17.66 26.15 20.47
C TYR A 195 16.78 25.67 21.63
N PHE A 196 16.27 24.45 21.52
CA PHE A 196 15.42 23.88 22.55
C PHE A 196 16.20 23.49 23.81
N LYS A 197 17.50 23.22 23.68
CA LYS A 197 18.39 22.84 24.81
C LYS A 197 18.86 24.02 25.64
N THR A 198 19.06 25.17 25.05
CA THR A 198 19.68 26.31 25.72
C THR A 198 18.70 27.46 26.02
N GLY A 199 17.48 27.42 25.47
CA GLY A 199 16.53 28.53 25.56
C GLY A 199 17.03 29.79 24.86
N SER A 200 18.25 29.78 24.38
CA SER A 200 18.84 30.79 23.52
C SER A 200 19.43 30.07 22.31
N ILE A 201 19.00 30.43 21.14
CA ILE A 201 19.88 30.30 19.98
C ILE A 201 21.03 31.27 20.31
N ASP A 202 22.26 30.79 20.32
CA ASP A 202 23.34 31.61 19.82
C ASP A 202 23.00 31.83 18.35
N LEU A 203 22.09 32.77 18.13
CA LEU A 203 21.91 33.33 16.79
C LEU A 203 23.33 33.72 16.39
N PRO A 204 23.83 33.22 15.28
CA PRO A 204 25.10 33.66 14.76
C PRO A 204 25.14 35.16 14.95
N SER A 205 26.20 35.68 15.52
CA SER A 205 26.28 37.08 15.94
C SER A 205 25.81 37.95 14.75
N LYS A 206 25.34 39.15 15.04
CA LYS A 206 24.96 40.09 13.98
C LYS A 206 26.04 40.19 12.87
N ALA A 207 27.28 39.81 13.20
CA ALA A 207 28.41 39.69 12.30
C ALA A 207 28.36 38.40 11.43
N ASP A 208 27.93 37.27 11.99
CA ASP A 208 27.82 36.00 11.25
C ASP A 208 26.59 36.03 10.35
N LEU A 209 25.50 36.67 10.76
CA LEU A 209 24.34 36.97 9.91
C LEU A 209 24.69 37.96 8.78
N ASN A 210 25.68 38.80 8.96
CA ASN A 210 26.15 39.74 7.94
C ASN A 210 27.15 39.13 6.96
N SER A 211 27.75 37.97 7.26
CA SER A 211 28.72 37.33 6.37
C SER A 211 28.07 36.32 5.40
N GLY A 212 26.92 35.72 5.73
CA GLY A 212 26.21 34.75 4.91
C GLY A 212 24.83 35.22 4.40
N PHE A 213 24.14 36.07 5.15
CA PHE A 213 22.86 36.64 4.75
C PHE A 213 23.03 38.13 4.48
N ARG A 214 23.04 38.52 3.23
CA ARG A 214 22.93 39.94 2.87
C ARG A 214 21.61 40.49 3.42
N SER A 215 21.66 41.66 4.04
CA SER A 215 20.53 42.40 4.62
C SER A 215 19.30 42.57 3.69
N GLY A 216 19.46 42.28 2.39
CA GLY A 216 18.39 42.30 1.40
C GLY A 216 17.52 41.04 1.33
N ASP A 217 17.94 39.90 1.92
CA ASP A 217 17.22 38.63 1.74
C ASP A 217 15.97 38.54 2.60
N ARG A 218 15.94 39.22 3.76
CA ARG A 218 14.75 39.28 4.65
C ARG A 218 13.56 40.00 4.01
N ASP A 219 13.78 40.86 3.04
CA ASP A 219 12.75 41.57 2.30
C ASP A 219 12.34 40.84 1.02
N THR A 220 13.01 39.74 0.68
CA THR A 220 12.67 38.95 -0.48
C THR A 220 11.31 38.30 -0.30
N LYS A 221 10.46 38.40 -1.31
CA LYS A 221 9.17 37.72 -1.31
C LYS A 221 9.39 36.21 -1.32
N ARG A 222 8.70 35.49 -0.44
CA ARG A 222 8.72 34.03 -0.37
C ARG A 222 8.44 33.36 -1.72
N ALA A 223 7.47 33.88 -2.47
CA ALA A 223 7.15 33.39 -3.81
C ALA A 223 8.33 33.44 -4.79
N ARG A 224 9.17 34.48 -4.70
CA ARG A 224 10.37 34.61 -5.54
C ARG A 224 11.45 33.59 -5.15
N ALA A 225 11.62 33.37 -3.86
CA ALA A 225 12.57 32.40 -3.35
C ALA A 225 12.15 30.96 -3.73
N ALA A 226 10.87 30.65 -3.54
CA ALA A 226 10.29 29.38 -3.94
C ALA A 226 10.42 29.12 -5.46
N ALA A 227 10.13 30.12 -6.27
CA ALA A 227 10.27 30.02 -7.73
C ALA A 227 11.70 29.76 -8.18
N ALA A 228 12.67 30.35 -7.48
CA ALA A 228 14.07 30.12 -7.79
C ALA A 228 14.56 28.73 -7.35
N ALA A 229 13.98 28.18 -6.25
CA ALA A 229 14.35 26.85 -5.74
C ALA A 229 13.62 25.71 -6.45
N SER A 230 12.33 25.86 -6.73
CA SER A 230 11.43 24.77 -7.14
C SER A 230 10.51 25.14 -8.30
N GLY A 231 10.75 26.26 -9.00
CA GLY A 231 9.92 26.72 -10.12
C GLY A 231 10.30 26.13 -11.48
N GLY A 232 11.35 25.33 -11.57
CA GLY A 232 11.77 24.67 -12.80
C GLY A 232 10.84 23.51 -13.21
N THR A 233 10.70 23.30 -14.53
CA THR A 233 10.02 22.08 -15.02
C THR A 233 10.92 20.88 -14.78
N SER A 234 10.38 19.86 -14.10
CA SER A 234 11.08 18.61 -13.85
C SER A 234 10.42 17.44 -14.59
N PHE A 235 11.21 16.41 -14.88
CA PHE A 235 10.76 15.14 -15.45
C PHE A 235 11.29 14.00 -14.60
N ASN A 236 10.38 13.35 -13.88
CA ASN A 236 10.67 12.36 -12.85
C ASN A 236 10.02 11.03 -13.16
N TYR A 237 10.48 9.98 -12.48
CA TYR A 237 9.86 8.65 -12.57
C TYR A 237 9.83 7.95 -11.21
N ASP A 238 8.85 7.04 -11.06
CA ASP A 238 8.75 6.02 -10.01
C ASP A 238 8.53 4.65 -10.67
N LEU A 239 9.36 3.69 -10.33
CA LEU A 239 9.27 2.31 -10.79
C LEU A 239 9.08 1.39 -9.61
N LYS A 240 8.00 0.60 -9.62
CA LYS A 240 7.71 -0.44 -8.63
C LYS A 240 7.68 -1.80 -9.32
N LEU A 241 8.44 -2.77 -8.83
CA LEU A 241 8.41 -4.16 -9.26
C LEU A 241 7.98 -5.03 -8.09
N PHE A 242 6.87 -5.74 -8.27
CA PHE A 242 6.29 -6.63 -7.27
C PHE A 242 6.61 -8.08 -7.62
N LEU A 243 7.25 -8.78 -6.73
CA LEU A 243 7.43 -10.23 -6.78
C LEU A 243 6.48 -10.83 -5.73
N ASP A 244 5.35 -11.31 -6.19
CA ASP A 244 4.31 -11.91 -5.36
C ASP A 244 4.43 -13.43 -5.45
N THR A 245 4.90 -14.07 -4.37
CA THR A 245 5.11 -15.51 -4.26
C THR A 245 4.08 -16.12 -3.32
N SER A 246 3.44 -17.20 -3.74
CA SER A 246 2.57 -18.01 -2.88
C SER A 246 3.08 -19.44 -2.80
N PHE A 247 3.19 -19.98 -1.60
CA PHE A 247 3.65 -21.36 -1.34
C PHE A 247 2.49 -22.34 -1.18
N THR A 248 1.35 -21.84 -0.70
CA THR A 248 0.17 -22.66 -0.37
C THR A 248 -1.04 -22.35 -1.24
N GLY A 249 -0.94 -21.33 -2.12
CA GLY A 249 -2.04 -20.82 -2.92
C GLY A 249 -2.99 -19.87 -2.17
N LYS A 250 -2.77 -19.67 -0.87
CA LYS A 250 -3.58 -18.77 -0.01
C LYS A 250 -2.73 -17.77 0.76
N ASP A 251 -1.45 -17.84 0.65
CA ASP A 251 -0.46 -17.00 1.30
C ASP A 251 0.22 -16.08 0.29
N LEU A 252 0.93 -15.07 0.79
CA LEU A 252 1.64 -14.09 -0.01
C LEU A 252 2.97 -13.72 0.65
N LEU A 253 4.07 -14.10 0.03
CA LEU A 253 5.36 -13.45 0.27
C LEU A 253 5.51 -12.34 -0.77
N ARG A 254 5.45 -11.09 -0.33
CA ARG A 254 5.63 -9.93 -1.21
C ARG A 254 7.00 -9.31 -1.05
N THR A 255 7.70 -9.16 -2.16
CA THR A 255 8.89 -8.33 -2.27
C THR A 255 8.59 -7.21 -3.26
N VAL A 256 8.82 -5.96 -2.86
CA VAL A 256 8.71 -4.80 -3.76
C VAL A 256 10.08 -4.16 -3.90
N LEU A 257 10.57 -4.13 -5.14
CA LEU A 257 11.72 -3.33 -5.53
C LEU A 257 11.22 -2.00 -6.07
N ARG A 258 11.82 -0.90 -5.63
CA ARG A 258 11.42 0.45 -6.05
C ARG A 258 12.63 1.30 -6.38
N ALA A 259 12.47 2.18 -7.40
CA ALA A 259 13.46 3.16 -7.80
C ALA A 259 12.77 4.43 -8.26
N GLY A 260 13.42 5.58 -8.06
CA GLY A 260 12.90 6.87 -8.47
C GLY A 260 13.96 7.96 -8.46
N ASN A 261 13.57 9.20 -8.81
CA ASN A 261 14.47 10.34 -8.89
C ASN A 261 13.81 11.67 -8.47
N PHE A 262 12.96 11.63 -7.43
CA PHE A 262 12.12 12.78 -7.08
C PHE A 262 12.73 13.79 -6.10
N ASN A 263 13.75 13.44 -5.27
CA ASN A 263 14.19 14.30 -4.15
C ASN A 263 14.52 15.74 -4.52
N ASN A 264 15.16 15.95 -5.69
CA ASN A 264 15.54 17.28 -6.16
C ASN A 264 14.55 17.88 -7.17
N SER A 265 13.33 17.36 -7.21
CA SER A 265 12.28 17.89 -8.09
C SER A 265 11.35 18.84 -7.36
N ALA A 266 10.57 19.59 -8.14
CA ALA A 266 9.47 20.41 -7.62
C ALA A 266 8.38 19.60 -6.90
N PHE A 267 8.39 18.27 -7.01
CA PHE A 267 7.33 17.38 -6.58
C PHE A 267 7.78 16.35 -5.53
N GLY A 268 9.01 16.47 -5.03
CA GLY A 268 9.59 15.46 -4.14
C GLY A 268 9.31 15.65 -2.65
N GLY A 269 8.65 16.77 -2.26
CA GLY A 269 8.43 17.10 -0.86
C GLY A 269 9.66 17.64 -0.11
N GLY A 270 10.85 17.48 -0.65
CA GLY A 270 12.10 18.06 -0.14
C GLY A 270 12.42 19.45 -0.71
N GLY A 271 11.53 19.99 -1.55
CA GLY A 271 11.66 21.32 -2.15
C GLY A 271 11.31 22.45 -1.17
N TYR A 272 11.13 23.66 -1.72
CA TYR A 272 10.77 24.84 -0.92
C TYR A 272 9.39 24.67 -0.23
N VAL A 273 8.45 23.99 -0.86
CA VAL A 273 7.12 23.68 -0.29
C VAL A 273 7.01 22.17 -0.12
N GLY A 274 6.99 21.69 1.13
CA GLY A 274 6.87 20.24 1.39
C GLY A 274 5.52 19.65 0.95
N LEU A 275 4.45 20.43 1.05
CA LEU A 275 3.08 20.00 0.71
C LEU A 275 2.82 19.78 -0.79
N ASP A 276 3.78 20.08 -1.67
CA ASP A 276 3.69 19.79 -3.11
C ASP A 276 4.21 18.38 -3.48
N ALA A 277 4.55 17.57 -2.48
CA ALA A 277 4.90 16.17 -2.69
C ALA A 277 3.77 15.41 -3.39
N LEU A 278 4.12 14.67 -4.43
CA LEU A 278 3.19 13.76 -5.10
C LEU A 278 3.19 12.39 -4.42
N GLU A 279 2.10 11.66 -4.52
CA GLU A 279 2.01 10.28 -4.01
C GLU A 279 3.10 9.38 -4.61
N VAL A 280 3.37 9.55 -5.90
CA VAL A 280 4.41 8.79 -6.61
C VAL A 280 5.83 9.27 -6.33
N ALA A 281 6.01 10.35 -5.57
CA ALA A 281 7.34 10.90 -5.30
C ALA A 281 8.17 9.93 -4.47
N PHE A 282 9.19 9.36 -5.09
CA PHE A 282 10.07 8.41 -4.45
C PHE A 282 11.51 8.54 -4.95
N GLN A 283 12.42 8.33 -4.03
CA GLN A 283 13.84 8.12 -4.28
C GLN A 283 14.44 7.38 -3.08
N GLU A 284 15.34 6.43 -3.33
CA GLU A 284 16.08 5.76 -2.26
C GLU A 284 17.10 6.71 -1.61
N ASP A 285 17.40 6.49 -0.33
CA ASP A 285 18.40 7.25 0.44
C ASP A 285 19.79 7.17 -0.17
N SER A 286 20.10 6.07 -0.88
CA SER A 286 21.35 5.88 -1.61
C SER A 286 21.49 6.76 -2.86
N GLY A 287 20.45 7.51 -3.22
CA GLY A 287 20.45 8.48 -4.30
C GLY A 287 19.50 8.16 -5.45
N ALA A 288 19.43 9.09 -6.40
CA ALA A 288 18.58 8.96 -7.59
C ALA A 288 18.95 7.73 -8.42
N ASN A 289 17.91 7.05 -8.96
CA ASN A 289 18.06 5.86 -9.80
C ASN A 289 18.59 4.61 -9.08
N SER A 290 18.72 4.64 -7.76
CA SER A 290 19.06 3.47 -6.96
C SER A 290 17.82 2.59 -6.77
N VAL A 291 18.03 1.26 -6.80
CA VAL A 291 16.98 0.27 -6.55
C VAL A 291 17.09 -0.23 -5.13
N GLY A 292 16.01 -0.14 -4.38
CA GLY A 292 15.94 -0.64 -3.00
C GLY A 292 14.79 -1.62 -2.79
N VAL A 293 14.88 -2.37 -1.68
CA VAL A 293 13.78 -3.22 -1.21
C VAL A 293 12.78 -2.33 -0.45
N ASN A 294 11.67 -1.98 -1.10
CA ASN A 294 10.64 -1.13 -0.51
C ASN A 294 9.69 -1.89 0.42
N ARG A 295 9.43 -3.18 0.14
CA ARG A 295 8.62 -4.10 0.96
C ARG A 295 9.25 -5.48 0.98
N LEU A 296 9.19 -6.14 2.13
CA LEU A 296 9.48 -7.57 2.27
C LEU A 296 8.71 -8.11 3.47
N PHE A 297 7.57 -8.75 3.18
CA PHE A 297 6.70 -9.31 4.21
C PHE A 297 6.01 -10.59 3.74
N TYR A 298 5.56 -11.37 4.72
CA TYR A 298 4.78 -12.58 4.51
C TYR A 298 3.40 -12.43 5.16
N GLN A 299 2.37 -12.73 4.38
CA GLN A 299 0.97 -12.67 4.80
C GLN A 299 0.33 -14.03 4.60
N PHE A 300 -0.40 -14.51 5.59
CA PHE A 300 -1.04 -15.82 5.55
C PHE A 300 -2.35 -15.85 6.35
N PRO A 301 -3.34 -16.65 5.89
CA PRO A 301 -4.59 -16.81 6.61
C PRO A 301 -4.44 -17.72 7.83
N ILE A 302 -5.17 -17.41 8.90
CA ILE A 302 -5.33 -18.26 10.09
C ILE A 302 -6.82 -18.60 10.22
N GLY A 303 -7.18 -19.83 9.88
CA GLY A 303 -8.57 -20.22 9.74
C GLY A 303 -9.24 -19.53 8.54
N SER A 304 -10.51 -19.14 8.71
CA SER A 304 -11.33 -18.53 7.65
C SER A 304 -11.48 -17.01 7.78
N SER A 305 -11.15 -16.44 8.92
CA SER A 305 -11.51 -15.04 9.24
C SER A 305 -10.32 -14.20 9.68
N PHE A 306 -9.15 -14.78 9.88
CA PHE A 306 -7.97 -14.02 10.30
C PHE A 306 -6.90 -14.04 9.20
N THR A 307 -6.23 -12.90 9.05
CA THR A 307 -5.03 -12.77 8.22
C THR A 307 -3.90 -12.21 9.08
N ALA A 308 -2.80 -12.94 9.14
CA ALA A 308 -1.58 -12.48 9.81
C ALA A 308 -0.56 -11.99 8.79
N THR A 309 0.12 -10.90 9.11
CA THR A 309 1.19 -10.33 8.31
C THR A 309 2.42 -10.12 9.19
N VAL A 310 3.61 -10.49 8.70
CA VAL A 310 4.88 -10.29 9.38
C VAL A 310 5.96 -9.92 8.36
N GLY A 311 6.78 -8.95 8.67
CA GLY A 311 7.84 -8.55 7.74
C GLY A 311 8.98 -7.79 8.39
N GLY A 312 10.17 -7.95 7.80
CA GLY A 312 11.32 -7.11 8.13
C GLY A 312 11.21 -5.70 7.53
N ARG A 313 10.36 -5.54 6.51
CA ARG A 313 10.04 -4.25 5.89
C ARG A 313 8.59 -4.28 5.40
N VAL A 314 7.67 -3.96 6.32
CA VAL A 314 6.22 -3.94 6.09
C VAL A 314 5.69 -2.54 6.37
N ARG A 315 4.70 -2.10 5.62
CA ARG A 315 4.07 -0.79 5.82
C ARG A 315 2.75 -0.97 6.58
N GLN A 316 2.34 0.05 7.31
CA GLN A 316 1.13 0.05 8.13
C GLN A 316 -0.11 -0.42 7.37
N ASP A 317 -0.31 0.07 6.15
CA ASP A 317 -1.46 -0.25 5.30
C ASP A 317 -1.44 -1.69 4.75
N ASP A 318 -0.25 -2.30 4.58
CA ASP A 318 -0.13 -3.71 4.20
C ASP A 318 -0.77 -4.67 5.24
N MET A 319 -1.07 -4.16 6.45
CA MET A 319 -1.59 -4.92 7.60
C MET A 319 -3.03 -4.55 7.98
N LEU A 320 -3.70 -3.69 7.17
CA LEU A 320 -5.11 -3.34 7.35
C LEU A 320 -5.99 -4.21 6.45
N ALA A 321 -7.13 -4.68 6.97
CA ALA A 321 -8.11 -5.41 6.18
C ALA A 321 -8.77 -4.53 5.12
N VAL A 322 -9.04 -3.27 5.46
CA VAL A 322 -9.71 -2.30 4.59
C VAL A 322 -8.95 -0.98 4.59
N TRP A 323 -8.69 -0.45 3.40
CA TRP A 323 -8.27 0.95 3.26
C TRP A 323 -9.51 1.85 3.28
N PRO A 324 -9.58 2.85 4.17
CA PRO A 324 -10.82 3.54 4.48
C PRO A 324 -11.13 4.70 3.54
N SER A 325 -11.07 4.47 2.24
CA SER A 325 -11.33 5.48 1.22
C SER A 325 -11.73 4.84 -0.11
N ALA A 326 -12.72 5.41 -0.80
CA ALA A 326 -13.00 5.15 -2.21
C ALA A 326 -12.23 6.11 -3.15
N TYR A 327 -11.63 7.17 -2.62
CA TYR A 327 -10.77 8.06 -3.41
C TYR A 327 -9.46 7.33 -3.73
N PRO A 328 -8.97 7.37 -4.97
CA PRO A 328 -7.84 6.54 -5.38
C PRO A 328 -6.56 6.83 -4.59
N ALA A 329 -5.80 5.78 -4.30
CA ALA A 329 -4.52 5.88 -3.61
C ALA A 329 -3.37 6.36 -4.51
N ASP A 330 -3.59 6.50 -5.81
CA ASP A 330 -2.61 6.96 -6.80
C ASP A 330 -2.98 8.31 -7.41
N THR A 331 -3.47 9.23 -6.58
CA THR A 331 -3.89 10.61 -6.91
C THR A 331 -2.70 11.50 -7.32
N VAL A 332 -2.78 12.77 -7.06
CA VAL A 332 -1.74 13.77 -7.37
C VAL A 332 -0.95 14.08 -6.12
N LEU A 333 -1.54 14.84 -5.19
CA LEU A 333 -0.89 15.21 -3.95
C LEU A 333 -0.92 14.04 -2.96
N ASP A 334 0.21 13.77 -2.34
CA ASP A 334 0.39 12.69 -1.39
C ASP A 334 -0.61 12.77 -0.22
N PHE A 335 -0.89 13.95 0.29
CA PHE A 335 -1.85 14.18 1.38
C PHE A 335 -3.22 13.51 1.16
N PHE A 336 -3.78 13.54 -0.05
CA PHE A 336 -5.11 13.00 -0.33
C PHE A 336 -5.19 11.47 -0.31
N THR A 337 -4.04 10.79 -0.22
CA THR A 337 -3.97 9.33 -0.16
C THR A 337 -4.08 8.76 1.25
N TYR A 338 -4.14 9.59 2.29
CA TYR A 338 -4.14 9.19 3.72
C TYR A 338 -5.53 9.18 4.37
N ALA A 339 -6.59 9.05 3.60
CA ALA A 339 -7.96 9.04 4.09
C ALA A 339 -8.29 10.21 5.05
N GLY A 340 -7.66 11.38 4.86
CA GLY A 340 -7.85 12.60 5.63
C GLY A 340 -7.18 12.62 7.01
N SER A 341 -6.45 11.58 7.38
CA SER A 341 -5.80 11.48 8.69
C SER A 341 -4.35 10.98 8.59
N PRO A 342 -3.41 11.79 8.06
CA PRO A 342 -2.01 11.38 7.91
C PRO A 342 -1.32 10.97 9.20
N ALA A 343 -1.72 11.50 10.35
CA ALA A 343 -1.15 11.10 11.64
C ALA A 343 -1.59 9.68 12.05
N THR A 344 -2.80 9.24 11.65
CA THR A 344 -3.34 7.93 11.98
C THR A 344 -2.98 6.88 10.94
N TYR A 345 -3.15 7.20 9.65
CA TYR A 345 -2.79 6.36 8.52
C TYR A 345 -1.42 6.78 7.93
N ASN A 346 -0.42 6.86 8.79
CA ASN A 346 0.87 7.48 8.50
C ASN A 346 1.79 6.67 7.57
N LEU A 347 1.35 5.52 7.10
CA LEU A 347 2.09 4.62 6.22
C LEU A 347 3.51 4.29 6.74
N GLY A 348 3.68 4.27 8.06
CA GLY A 348 4.93 3.89 8.71
C GLY A 348 5.47 2.60 8.12
N LEU A 349 6.77 2.56 7.83
CA LEU A 349 7.45 1.47 7.18
C LEU A 349 8.60 0.96 8.05
N GLY A 350 8.60 -0.34 8.36
CA GLY A 350 9.62 -0.91 9.24
C GLY A 350 9.45 -2.39 9.48
N SER A 351 10.10 -2.89 10.52
CA SER A 351 9.98 -4.29 10.95
C SER A 351 8.76 -4.44 11.87
N GLY A 352 7.84 -5.34 11.54
CA GLY A 352 6.62 -5.44 12.32
C GLY A 352 5.73 -6.61 11.97
N ALA A 353 4.57 -6.65 12.63
CA ALA A 353 3.53 -7.64 12.42
C ALA A 353 2.14 -7.05 12.65
N GLY A 354 1.16 -7.65 12.02
CA GLY A 354 -0.25 -7.30 12.16
C GLY A 354 -1.16 -8.50 12.06
N LEU A 355 -2.35 -8.33 12.58
CA LEU A 355 -3.43 -9.29 12.49
C LEU A 355 -4.71 -8.55 12.11
N SER A 356 -5.39 -9.02 11.08
CA SER A 356 -6.73 -8.59 10.74
C SER A 356 -7.73 -9.71 10.92
N TRP A 357 -8.93 -9.34 11.36
CA TRP A 357 -10.10 -10.19 11.43
C TRP A 357 -11.19 -9.62 10.55
N GLU A 358 -11.83 -10.48 9.79
CA GLU A 358 -12.91 -10.12 8.88
C GLU A 358 -14.08 -11.08 9.06
N SER A 359 -15.30 -10.53 9.12
CA SER A 359 -16.54 -11.30 9.15
C SER A 359 -17.65 -10.48 8.50
N ASP A 360 -18.18 -10.99 7.39
CA ASP A 360 -19.11 -10.27 6.52
C ASP A 360 -18.55 -8.87 6.17
N ASP A 361 -19.27 -7.82 6.50
CA ASP A 361 -18.89 -6.43 6.22
C ASP A 361 -18.00 -5.79 7.31
N PHE A 362 -17.77 -6.47 8.44
CA PHE A 362 -16.98 -5.96 9.54
C PHE A 362 -15.54 -6.42 9.48
N SER A 363 -14.63 -5.54 9.83
CA SER A 363 -13.23 -5.87 10.02
C SER A 363 -12.62 -5.17 11.23
N ILE A 364 -11.64 -5.84 11.84
CA ILE A 364 -10.79 -5.29 12.89
C ILE A 364 -9.36 -5.60 12.51
N SER A 365 -8.52 -4.58 12.44
CA SER A 365 -7.09 -4.71 12.17
C SER A 365 -6.30 -4.14 13.34
N ALA A 366 -5.23 -4.84 13.72
CA ALA A 366 -4.28 -4.37 14.72
C ALA A 366 -2.86 -4.67 14.24
N ASN A 367 -1.99 -3.67 14.27
CA ASN A 367 -0.61 -3.84 13.85
C ASN A 367 0.36 -3.07 14.75
N TYR A 368 1.60 -3.49 14.70
CA TYR A 368 2.74 -2.82 15.29
C TYR A 368 3.94 -2.95 14.36
N LEU A 369 4.65 -1.87 14.17
CA LEU A 369 5.95 -1.86 13.51
C LEU A 369 6.92 -0.91 14.22
N SER A 370 8.21 -1.09 13.97
CA SER A 370 9.26 -0.17 14.35
C SER A 370 10.02 0.28 13.10
N THR A 371 10.07 1.59 12.86
CA THR A 371 10.73 2.16 11.66
C THR A 371 12.25 1.95 11.66
N ASN A 372 12.85 1.81 12.84
CA ASN A 372 14.26 1.47 13.07
C ASN A 372 14.43 0.09 13.74
N GLY A 373 13.49 -0.83 13.50
CA GLY A 373 13.44 -2.17 14.11
C GLY A 373 14.60 -3.10 13.74
N SER A 374 15.38 -2.76 12.73
CA SER A 374 16.59 -3.50 12.32
C SER A 374 17.83 -3.19 13.17
N PHE A 375 17.80 -2.13 13.98
CA PHE A 375 18.91 -1.77 14.86
C PHE A 375 18.86 -2.58 16.15
N SER A 376 20.03 -2.93 16.69
CA SER A 376 20.14 -3.73 17.92
C SER A 376 20.56 -2.90 19.15
N ASP A 377 20.91 -1.65 18.97
CA ASP A 377 21.27 -0.74 20.06
C ASP A 377 20.00 -0.11 20.67
N PRO A 378 19.61 -0.47 21.91
CA PRO A 378 18.41 0.07 22.54
C PRO A 378 18.56 1.51 23.03
N GLY A 379 19.72 2.13 22.85
CA GLY A 379 20.08 3.43 23.38
C GLY A 379 20.77 3.38 24.74
N ASN A 380 21.22 4.53 25.21
CA ASN A 380 21.94 4.65 26.47
C ASN A 380 20.98 4.90 27.65
N PRO A 381 20.66 3.90 28.50
CA PRO A 381 19.75 4.09 29.63
C PRO A 381 20.32 4.99 30.74
N SER A 382 21.63 5.27 30.72
CA SER A 382 22.32 6.11 31.68
C SER A 382 22.61 7.50 31.14
N ALA A 383 22.08 7.86 29.96
CA ALA A 383 22.22 9.19 29.41
C ALA A 383 21.66 10.23 30.41
N GLY A 384 22.40 11.28 30.68
CA GLY A 384 21.93 12.41 31.45
C GLY A 384 20.80 13.16 30.73
N ILE A 385 20.12 14.05 31.42
CA ILE A 385 19.02 14.85 30.86
C ILE A 385 19.44 15.71 29.65
N PHE A 386 20.74 15.91 29.47
CA PHE A 386 21.33 16.65 28.33
C PHE A 386 22.01 15.77 27.28
N ASP A 387 22.06 14.45 27.53
CA ASP A 387 22.65 13.51 26.58
C ASP A 387 21.54 12.90 25.70
N ASP A 388 21.83 12.71 24.43
CA ASP A 388 20.90 12.04 23.51
C ASP A 388 20.85 10.54 23.85
N LYS A 389 19.76 10.12 24.52
CA LYS A 389 19.54 8.72 24.87
C LYS A 389 19.41 7.84 23.62
N CYS A 390 18.86 8.41 22.55
CA CYS A 390 18.51 7.74 21.32
C CYS A 390 19.22 8.39 20.13
N GLY A 391 20.54 8.23 20.08
CA GLY A 391 21.37 8.73 18.97
C GLY A 391 21.20 7.94 17.68
N ASP A 392 21.97 8.33 16.65
CA ASP A 392 22.00 7.64 15.37
C ASP A 392 22.40 6.16 15.55
N GLY A 393 21.71 5.25 14.86
CA GLY A 393 21.94 3.81 14.94
C GLY A 393 21.27 3.12 16.13
N THR A 394 20.55 3.84 17.00
CA THR A 394 19.72 3.24 18.04
C THR A 394 18.35 2.86 17.52
N GLY A 395 17.69 1.86 18.11
CA GLY A 395 16.37 1.40 17.71
C GLY A 395 16.03 0.04 18.28
N GLY A 396 15.45 -0.81 17.45
CA GLY A 396 14.99 -2.14 17.81
C GLY A 396 13.47 -2.24 17.89
N ILE A 397 12.98 -3.37 18.36
CA ILE A 397 11.54 -3.63 18.53
C ILE A 397 11.19 -3.48 20.00
N ALA A 398 10.22 -2.61 20.33
CA ALA A 398 9.76 -2.36 21.69
C ALA A 398 10.88 -1.93 22.69
N THR A 399 11.89 -1.23 22.19
CA THR A 399 12.91 -0.57 23.01
C THR A 399 12.53 0.89 23.28
N ASP A 400 13.24 1.56 24.19
CA ASP A 400 13.02 2.98 24.48
C ASP A 400 13.30 3.87 23.27
N CYS A 401 14.23 3.46 22.38
CA CYS A 401 14.61 4.19 21.17
C CYS A 401 13.95 3.65 19.91
N ALA A 402 13.01 2.70 20.05
CA ALA A 402 12.25 2.19 18.91
C ALA A 402 11.40 3.29 18.28
N GLY A 403 11.41 3.38 16.96
CA GLY A 403 10.45 4.15 16.19
C GLY A 403 9.09 3.44 16.14
N SER A 404 8.49 3.26 17.33
CA SER A 404 7.26 2.48 17.51
C SER A 404 6.08 3.14 16.83
N ASN A 405 5.30 2.35 16.08
CA ASN A 405 4.11 2.78 15.39
C ASN A 405 3.08 1.63 15.45
N GLY A 406 1.98 1.85 16.13
CA GLY A 406 0.94 0.84 16.35
C GLY A 406 -0.44 1.39 16.00
N THR A 407 -1.20 0.62 15.21
CA THR A 407 -2.54 1.03 14.75
C THR A 407 -3.57 -0.03 15.07
N VAL A 408 -4.75 0.43 15.49
CA VAL A 408 -5.96 -0.39 15.60
C VAL A 408 -7.05 0.29 14.78
N GLN A 409 -7.69 -0.46 13.87
CA GLN A 409 -8.80 0.01 13.06
C GLN A 409 -10.01 -0.91 13.23
N ILE A 410 -11.19 -0.32 13.28
CA ILE A 410 -12.48 -0.99 13.13
C ILE A 410 -13.14 -0.39 11.90
N ALA A 411 -13.59 -1.23 10.97
CA ALA A 411 -14.30 -0.78 9.78
C ALA A 411 -15.56 -1.62 9.55
N TYR A 412 -16.57 -0.95 9.00
CA TYR A 412 -17.77 -1.55 8.43
C TYR A 412 -17.85 -1.11 6.96
N ALA A 413 -17.72 -2.05 6.05
CA ALA A 413 -17.51 -1.79 4.63
C ALA A 413 -18.37 -2.73 3.77
N PRO A 414 -19.70 -2.54 3.73
CA PRO A 414 -20.56 -3.20 2.75
C PRO A 414 -20.23 -2.73 1.32
N GLU A 415 -20.87 -3.34 0.33
CA GLU A 415 -20.48 -3.26 -1.07
C GLU A 415 -20.26 -1.82 -1.60
N ASN A 416 -21.13 -0.86 -1.24
CA ASN A 416 -21.15 0.46 -1.87
C ASN A 416 -20.75 1.62 -0.96
N TRP A 417 -20.50 1.39 0.31
CA TRP A 417 -20.10 2.43 1.27
C TRP A 417 -19.32 1.84 2.43
N GLY A 418 -18.74 2.68 3.24
CA GLY A 418 -18.09 2.21 4.44
C GLY A 418 -17.79 3.34 5.41
N LEU A 419 -17.56 2.91 6.63
CA LEU A 419 -17.12 3.74 7.76
C LEU A 419 -15.93 3.08 8.42
N ALA A 420 -14.95 3.87 8.80
CA ALA A 420 -13.83 3.39 9.59
C ALA A 420 -13.48 4.37 10.71
N ALA A 421 -13.05 3.80 11.83
CA ALA A 421 -12.43 4.52 12.93
C ALA A 421 -11.13 3.83 13.29
N ALA A 422 -10.06 4.59 13.36
CA ALA A 422 -8.75 4.07 13.72
C ALA A 422 -8.10 4.92 14.82
N TYR A 423 -7.29 4.25 15.63
CA TYR A 423 -6.38 4.86 16.57
C TYR A 423 -4.96 4.46 16.23
N ASN A 424 -4.03 5.41 16.26
CA ASN A 424 -2.61 5.14 16.10
C ASN A 424 -1.82 5.80 17.25
N TYR A 425 -0.84 5.05 17.75
CA TYR A 425 0.21 5.58 18.59
C TYR A 425 1.53 5.51 17.84
N ALA A 426 2.25 6.62 17.78
CA ALA A 426 3.56 6.69 17.18
C ALA A 426 4.54 7.45 18.09
N SER A 427 5.69 6.82 18.40
CA SER A 427 6.73 7.46 19.18
C SER A 427 7.42 8.57 18.39
N LYS A 428 8.10 9.47 19.08
CA LYS A 428 8.87 10.56 18.47
C LYS A 428 9.91 10.12 17.42
N ASN A 429 10.38 8.87 17.52
CA ASN A 429 11.37 8.31 16.61
C ASN A 429 10.74 7.60 15.39
N SER A 430 9.42 7.60 15.27
CA SER A 430 8.70 6.85 14.25
C SER A 430 8.59 7.55 12.88
N GLY A 431 8.86 8.87 12.82
CA GLY A 431 8.62 9.66 11.61
C GLY A 431 7.14 9.70 11.22
N THR A 432 6.26 10.03 12.16
CA THR A 432 4.80 9.90 12.06
C THR A 432 4.18 10.56 10.84
N ILE A 433 4.62 11.78 10.51
CA ILE A 433 4.23 12.44 9.25
C ILE A 433 5.47 13.04 8.59
N TYR A 434 5.44 13.20 7.30
CA TYR A 434 6.52 13.83 6.56
C TYR A 434 6.04 15.10 5.83
N ALA A 435 6.95 15.82 5.19
CA ALA A 435 6.72 17.15 4.65
C ALA A 435 5.49 17.25 3.71
N GLY A 436 5.18 16.20 2.95
CA GLY A 436 4.03 16.14 2.05
C GLY A 436 2.66 16.16 2.72
N ASN A 437 2.58 15.99 4.05
CA ASN A 437 1.32 15.74 4.75
C ASN A 437 0.98 16.77 5.82
N GLY A 438 1.84 17.72 6.10
CA GLY A 438 1.60 18.75 7.09
C GLY A 438 2.34 20.05 6.85
N THR A 439 1.90 21.12 7.50
CA THR A 439 2.65 22.36 7.55
C THR A 439 4.01 22.12 8.17
N PRO A 440 5.02 22.97 7.91
CA PRO A 440 6.32 22.86 8.56
C PRO A 440 6.23 22.86 10.08
N LEU A 441 5.29 23.64 10.65
CA LEU A 441 5.05 23.68 12.09
C LEU A 441 4.50 22.35 12.61
N ALA A 442 3.49 21.77 11.95
CA ALA A 442 2.90 20.48 12.30
C ALA A 442 3.95 19.36 12.21
N ASN A 443 4.74 19.33 11.14
CA ASN A 443 5.82 18.36 10.97
C ASN A 443 6.86 18.46 12.11
N SER A 444 7.21 19.67 12.52
CA SER A 444 8.15 19.89 13.62
C SER A 444 7.64 19.31 14.94
N PHE A 445 6.39 19.56 15.31
CA PHE A 445 5.82 19.01 16.56
C PHE A 445 5.66 17.50 16.51
N THR A 446 5.15 16.95 15.41
CA THR A 446 4.94 15.49 15.27
C THR A 446 6.25 14.71 15.29
N SER A 447 7.32 15.26 14.75
CA SER A 447 8.64 14.62 14.75
C SER A 447 9.35 14.67 16.10
N ASN A 448 8.98 15.62 16.98
CA ASN A 448 9.62 15.83 18.28
C ASN A 448 8.76 15.38 19.46
N GLY A 449 7.64 14.74 19.25
CA GLY A 449 6.74 14.28 20.30
C GLY A 449 6.18 12.88 20.05
N ASN A 450 5.66 12.28 21.12
CA ASN A 450 4.87 11.07 21.02
C ASN A 450 3.45 11.46 20.57
N ASN A 451 2.96 10.77 19.56
CA ASN A 451 1.71 11.04 18.87
C ASN A 451 0.64 10.04 19.26
N SER A 452 -0.54 10.52 19.58
CA SER A 452 -1.74 9.71 19.79
C SER A 452 -2.85 10.26 18.90
N SER A 453 -3.18 9.55 17.84
CA SER A 453 -4.06 10.06 16.80
C SER A 453 -5.30 9.19 16.60
N VAL A 454 -6.39 9.85 16.20
CA VAL A 454 -7.66 9.24 15.82
C VAL A 454 -8.00 9.66 14.41
N GLY A 455 -8.37 8.71 13.57
CA GLY A 455 -8.87 8.93 12.22
C GLY A 455 -10.30 8.42 12.09
N LEU A 456 -11.15 9.23 11.48
CA LEU A 456 -12.51 8.87 11.10
C LEU A 456 -12.66 9.03 9.61
N SER A 457 -13.20 8.02 8.94
CA SER A 457 -13.36 8.01 7.48
C SER A 457 -14.71 7.45 7.10
N ALA A 458 -15.29 8.01 6.04
CA ALA A 458 -16.52 7.56 5.43
C ALA A 458 -16.40 7.64 3.92
N TRP A 459 -16.93 6.66 3.21
CA TRP A 459 -16.96 6.65 1.76
C TRP A 459 -18.22 6.02 1.22
N TRP A 460 -18.56 6.42 0.01
CA TRP A 460 -19.67 5.88 -0.74
C TRP A 460 -19.34 5.89 -2.23
N SER A 461 -19.76 4.86 -2.95
CA SER A 461 -19.62 4.74 -4.39
C SER A 461 -20.97 4.36 -5.00
N PRO A 462 -21.41 4.99 -6.11
CA PRO A 462 -22.61 4.55 -6.81
C PRO A 462 -22.43 3.15 -7.39
N GLU A 463 -23.50 2.38 -7.48
CA GLU A 463 -23.50 1.03 -8.09
C GLU A 463 -23.13 1.08 -9.58
N GLU A 464 -23.54 2.12 -10.27
CA GLU A 464 -23.26 2.32 -11.69
C GLU A 464 -22.56 3.67 -11.91
N ALA A 465 -21.64 3.70 -12.86
CA ALA A 465 -21.01 4.94 -13.32
C ALA A 465 -22.06 5.90 -13.87
N GLY A 466 -22.01 7.17 -13.48
CA GLY A 466 -23.02 8.15 -13.86
C GLY A 466 -22.69 9.57 -13.45
N TRP A 467 -23.72 10.39 -13.32
CA TRP A 467 -23.58 11.79 -12.94
C TRP A 467 -23.08 11.99 -11.50
N PHE A 468 -23.43 11.08 -10.60
CA PHE A 468 -23.00 11.15 -9.20
C PHE A 468 -21.59 10.55 -9.04
N PRO A 469 -20.67 11.28 -8.36
CA PRO A 469 -19.33 10.75 -8.06
C PRO A 469 -19.38 9.75 -6.90
N SER A 470 -18.35 8.92 -6.80
CA SER A 470 -17.98 8.37 -5.50
C SER A 470 -17.50 9.51 -4.60
N ILE A 471 -17.77 9.41 -3.30
CA ILE A 471 -17.45 10.43 -2.30
C ILE A 471 -16.64 9.76 -1.20
N SER A 472 -15.52 10.36 -0.83
CA SER A 472 -14.76 9.98 0.36
C SER A 472 -14.53 11.21 1.21
N ALA A 473 -14.67 11.05 2.52
CA ALA A 473 -14.38 12.09 3.49
C ALA A 473 -13.61 11.48 4.67
N GLY A 474 -12.65 12.21 5.17
CA GLY A 474 -11.90 11.80 6.34
C GLY A 474 -11.47 12.97 7.20
N TRP A 475 -11.31 12.70 8.48
CA TRP A 475 -10.86 13.65 9.48
C TRP A 475 -9.90 12.99 10.46
N GLY A 476 -8.84 13.70 10.80
CA GLY A 476 -7.83 13.29 11.76
C GLY A 476 -7.63 14.29 12.89
N TYR A 477 -7.47 13.75 14.07
CA TYR A 477 -7.06 14.49 15.26
C TYR A 477 -5.83 13.82 15.86
N ASN A 478 -4.82 14.59 16.22
CA ASN A 478 -3.60 14.08 16.83
C ASN A 478 -3.23 14.91 18.05
N SER A 479 -3.00 14.24 19.15
CA SER A 479 -2.46 14.80 20.39
C SER A 479 -0.99 14.43 20.51
N ILE A 480 -0.15 15.43 20.62
CA ILE A 480 1.31 15.30 20.66
C ILE A 480 1.77 15.65 22.07
N THR A 481 2.57 14.76 22.66
CA THR A 481 3.14 14.99 23.99
C THR A 481 4.65 14.88 23.95
N ASN A 482 5.32 15.83 24.57
CA ASN A 482 6.76 15.79 24.76
C ASN A 482 7.10 15.68 26.24
N GLY A 483 7.65 14.54 26.64
CA GLY A 483 8.06 14.25 28.02
C GLY A 483 9.41 14.85 28.43
N GLU A 484 10.20 15.35 27.48
CA GLU A 484 11.55 15.82 27.72
C GLU A 484 11.57 17.29 28.17
N ASP A 485 12.27 17.57 29.25
CA ASP A 485 12.37 18.95 29.80
C ASP A 485 13.20 19.89 28.90
N THR A 486 13.86 19.34 27.90
CA THR A 486 14.71 20.07 26.96
C THR A 486 13.94 20.79 25.83
N PHE A 487 12.66 20.45 25.60
CA PHE A 487 11.87 21.08 24.54
C PHE A 487 10.98 22.21 25.08
N VAL A 488 10.79 23.25 24.27
CA VAL A 488 9.97 24.42 24.60
C VAL A 488 8.49 24.07 24.77
N PHE A 489 7.97 23.12 24.02
CA PHE A 489 6.57 22.72 24.13
C PHE A 489 6.38 21.49 25.02
N ARG A 490 5.24 21.44 25.72
CA ARG A 490 4.79 20.30 26.52
C ARG A 490 3.86 19.40 25.71
N SER A 491 2.92 20.01 25.03
CA SER A 491 1.97 19.32 24.18
C SER A 491 1.53 20.21 23.02
N ALA A 492 1.09 19.59 21.95
CA ALA A 492 0.46 20.24 20.82
C ALA A 492 -0.69 19.39 20.29
N THR A 493 -1.63 20.02 19.62
CA THR A 493 -2.67 19.30 18.89
C THR A 493 -2.66 19.70 17.43
N THR A 494 -2.89 18.70 16.56
CA THR A 494 -3.02 18.91 15.12
C THR A 494 -4.30 18.28 14.60
N GLN A 495 -4.81 18.81 13.51
CA GLN A 495 -5.94 18.27 12.79
C GLN A 495 -5.64 18.20 11.30
N SER A 496 -6.43 17.40 10.61
CA SER A 496 -6.44 17.29 9.15
C SER A 496 -7.81 16.83 8.68
N TRP A 497 -8.17 17.12 7.43
CA TRP A 497 -9.38 16.60 6.83
C TRP A 497 -9.32 16.70 5.31
N TYR A 498 -10.10 15.86 4.62
CA TYR A 498 -10.29 15.94 3.19
C TYR A 498 -11.70 15.50 2.78
N VAL A 499 -12.07 15.93 1.57
CA VAL A 499 -13.18 15.38 0.80
C VAL A 499 -12.68 15.14 -0.62
N GLY A 500 -12.83 13.91 -1.09
CA GLY A 500 -12.49 13.49 -2.45
C GLY A 500 -13.73 13.05 -3.22
N LEU A 501 -13.79 13.43 -4.48
CA LEU A 501 -14.86 13.10 -5.43
C LEU A 501 -14.24 12.44 -6.67
N GLN A 502 -14.86 11.36 -7.15
CA GLN A 502 -14.41 10.67 -8.34
C GLN A 502 -15.57 10.23 -9.20
N TRP A 503 -15.53 10.54 -10.49
CA TRP A 503 -16.48 10.12 -11.50
C TRP A 503 -15.83 9.04 -12.38
N ALA A 504 -16.34 7.82 -12.28
CA ALA A 504 -15.98 6.76 -13.21
C ALA A 504 -16.66 6.99 -14.57
N ASP A 505 -16.03 6.52 -15.63
CA ASP A 505 -16.50 6.64 -17.01
C ASP A 505 -16.80 8.10 -17.44
N ALA A 506 -16.08 9.06 -16.86
CA ALA A 506 -16.29 10.48 -17.11
C ALA A 506 -15.99 10.83 -18.58
N PHE A 507 -16.99 11.35 -19.29
CA PHE A 507 -17.01 11.70 -20.71
C PHE A 507 -16.80 10.52 -21.68
N LEU A 508 -15.93 9.57 -21.37
CA LEU A 508 -15.65 8.36 -22.15
C LEU A 508 -15.51 7.18 -21.20
N LYS A 509 -16.01 6.04 -21.63
CA LYS A 509 -15.92 4.78 -20.87
C LYS A 509 -14.46 4.40 -20.60
N GLY A 510 -14.17 4.05 -19.36
CA GLY A 510 -12.82 3.73 -18.89
C GLY A 510 -12.01 4.93 -18.39
N ASN A 511 -12.44 6.17 -18.66
CA ASN A 511 -11.77 7.37 -18.16
C ASN A 511 -12.33 7.77 -16.79
N THR A 512 -11.54 8.49 -16.02
CA THR A 512 -11.93 8.89 -14.66
C THR A 512 -11.60 10.37 -14.44
N LEU A 513 -12.54 11.11 -13.87
CA LEU A 513 -12.34 12.47 -13.39
C LEU A 513 -12.29 12.44 -11.86
N GLY A 514 -11.34 13.16 -11.28
CA GLY A 514 -11.25 13.30 -9.83
C GLY A 514 -10.96 14.71 -9.39
N MET A 515 -11.42 15.03 -8.19
CA MET A 515 -11.05 16.24 -7.47
C MET A 515 -11.04 16.00 -5.98
N ALA A 516 -10.18 16.71 -5.26
CA ALA A 516 -10.19 16.70 -3.81
C ALA A 516 -9.92 18.08 -3.24
N VAL A 517 -10.41 18.30 -2.03
CA VAL A 517 -10.13 19.47 -1.21
C VAL A 517 -9.90 19.04 0.22
N GLY A 518 -8.98 19.68 0.91
CA GLY A 518 -8.72 19.39 2.32
C GLY A 518 -7.76 20.35 2.97
N GLN A 519 -7.51 20.09 4.23
CA GLN A 519 -6.45 20.73 5.00
C GLN A 519 -5.42 19.67 5.40
N PRO A 520 -4.23 19.68 4.78
CA PRO A 520 -3.07 18.96 5.29
C PRO A 520 -2.86 19.26 6.78
N THR A 521 -2.24 18.33 7.48
CA THR A 521 -2.08 18.42 8.93
C THR A 521 -1.56 19.79 9.36
N PHE A 522 -2.29 20.42 10.26
CA PHE A 522 -2.01 21.77 10.78
C PHE A 522 -2.17 21.81 12.29
N VAL A 523 -1.42 22.69 12.94
CA VAL A 523 -1.46 22.88 14.40
C VAL A 523 -2.67 23.72 14.78
N THR A 524 -3.39 23.27 15.79
CA THR A 524 -4.54 24.00 16.35
C THR A 524 -4.27 24.59 17.72
N ASP A 525 -3.44 23.92 18.51
CA ASP A 525 -3.13 24.33 19.88
C ASP A 525 -1.72 23.90 20.28
N VAL A 526 -1.05 24.68 21.11
CA VAL A 526 0.28 24.40 21.69
C VAL A 526 0.32 24.84 23.14
N SER A 527 0.73 23.93 24.01
CA SER A 527 1.05 24.25 25.42
C SER A 527 2.56 24.30 25.60
N TYR A 528 3.05 25.44 26.10
CA TYR A 528 4.48 25.67 26.31
C TYR A 528 4.92 25.31 27.71
N ARG A 529 6.23 25.05 27.88
CA ARG A 529 6.87 24.90 29.19
C ARG A 529 7.37 26.26 29.64
N ASN A 530 7.02 26.66 30.88
CA ASN A 530 7.54 27.81 31.60
C ASN A 530 7.90 29.04 30.77
N ASP A 531 7.41 30.21 31.12
CA ASP A 531 7.83 31.57 30.69
C ASP A 531 7.91 31.89 29.17
N PHE A 532 7.73 30.94 28.28
CA PHE A 532 7.81 31.20 26.84
C PHE A 532 6.53 31.78 26.25
N ASP A 533 5.46 31.77 26.95
CA ASP A 533 4.31 32.47 26.77
C ASP A 533 3.21 32.29 27.29
N GLN A 534 2.69 33.19 27.37
CA GLN A 534 1.75 33.59 27.97
C GLN A 534 0.36 33.83 27.51
N ASN A 535 0.01 33.81 26.35
CA ASN A 535 -1.26 34.42 25.96
C ASN A 535 -2.04 33.86 24.80
N SER A 536 -1.70 32.75 24.19
CA SER A 536 -2.65 32.11 23.32
C SER A 536 -2.25 30.67 22.99
N ASP A 537 -3.04 29.77 23.42
CA ASP A 537 -2.96 28.34 23.08
C ASP A 537 -3.33 28.10 21.61
N PHE A 538 -4.10 28.99 20.99
CA PHE A 538 -4.54 28.86 19.61
C PHE A 538 -3.48 29.31 18.61
N VAL A 539 -3.23 28.40 17.61
CA VAL A 539 -2.29 28.65 16.50
C VAL A 539 -3.04 28.70 15.18
N ALA A 540 -2.83 29.79 14.42
CA ALA A 540 -3.48 29.99 13.12
C ALA A 540 -2.69 29.35 11.98
N ASP A 541 -2.42 28.04 12.08
CA ASP A 541 -1.60 27.27 11.14
C ASP A 541 -2.40 26.75 9.92
N GLY A 542 -3.66 27.16 9.77
CA GLY A 542 -4.55 26.68 8.72
C GLY A 542 -4.00 26.90 7.31
N ASN A 543 -4.17 25.89 6.50
CA ASN A 543 -3.83 25.83 5.09
C ASN A 543 -4.96 25.18 4.31
N TYR A 544 -4.89 25.17 2.98
CA TYR A 544 -5.81 24.40 2.14
C TYR A 544 -5.08 23.83 0.94
N ALA A 545 -5.45 22.61 0.55
CA ALA A 545 -5.00 21.93 -0.65
C ALA A 545 -6.20 21.55 -1.52
N TRP A 546 -6.04 21.72 -2.83
CA TRP A 546 -6.98 21.28 -3.85
C TRP A 546 -6.24 20.56 -4.94
N GLU A 547 -6.86 19.50 -5.52
CA GLU A 547 -6.37 18.87 -6.73
C GLU A 547 -7.51 18.54 -7.68
N TRP A 548 -7.22 18.55 -8.97
CA TRP A 548 -8.08 18.14 -10.07
C TRP A 548 -7.27 17.34 -11.06
N TRP A 549 -7.80 16.22 -11.49
CA TRP A 549 -7.13 15.39 -12.48
C TRP A 549 -8.15 14.67 -13.36
N TYR A 550 -7.72 14.35 -14.57
CA TYR A 550 -8.50 13.56 -15.50
C TYR A 550 -7.62 12.44 -16.06
N GLN A 551 -8.00 11.19 -15.80
CA GLN A 551 -7.27 10.03 -16.28
C GLN A 551 -7.86 9.54 -17.58
N PHE A 552 -7.06 9.59 -18.64
CA PHE A 552 -7.31 8.94 -19.90
C PHE A 552 -6.79 7.50 -19.83
N GLN A 553 -7.66 6.53 -20.00
CA GLN A 553 -7.28 5.13 -20.15
C GLN A 553 -6.97 4.89 -21.63
N VAL A 554 -5.69 4.85 -21.99
CA VAL A 554 -5.24 4.68 -23.39
C VAL A 554 -5.32 3.22 -23.83
N THR A 555 -4.91 2.31 -22.94
CA THR A 555 -5.05 0.86 -23.06
C THR A 555 -5.27 0.30 -21.66
N ASP A 556 -5.55 -1.00 -21.52
CA ASP A 556 -5.68 -1.64 -20.20
C ASP A 556 -4.45 -1.44 -19.31
N ASN A 557 -3.30 -1.20 -19.91
CA ASN A 557 -2.00 -1.10 -19.26
C ASN A 557 -1.39 0.31 -19.26
N ILE A 558 -1.98 1.28 -19.95
CA ILE A 558 -1.42 2.62 -20.08
C ILE A 558 -2.49 3.66 -19.77
N SER A 559 -2.20 4.53 -18.82
CA SER A 559 -3.01 5.70 -18.54
C SER A 559 -2.19 6.99 -18.59
N VAL A 560 -2.83 8.09 -19.00
CA VAL A 560 -2.27 9.44 -19.05
C VAL A 560 -3.18 10.36 -18.25
N THR A 561 -2.61 11.06 -17.27
CA THR A 561 -3.36 11.87 -16.31
C THR A 561 -2.81 13.29 -16.25
N PRO A 562 -3.33 14.24 -17.04
CA PRO A 562 -3.15 15.66 -16.75
C PRO A 562 -3.77 15.99 -15.41
N ALA A 563 -3.04 16.81 -14.63
CA ALA A 563 -3.48 17.21 -13.32
C ALA A 563 -3.00 18.62 -12.97
N ILE A 564 -3.77 19.29 -12.13
CA ILE A 564 -3.42 20.56 -11.52
C ILE A 564 -3.73 20.51 -10.03
N TYR A 565 -2.98 21.28 -9.24
CA TYR A 565 -3.26 21.46 -7.83
C TYR A 565 -2.99 22.89 -7.37
N TYR A 566 -3.58 23.23 -6.24
CA TYR A 566 -3.40 24.53 -5.61
C TYR A 566 -3.23 24.37 -4.11
N LEU A 567 -2.20 25.00 -3.55
CA LEU A 567 -1.93 25.07 -2.14
C LEU A 567 -2.06 26.51 -1.65
N SER A 568 -2.99 26.75 -0.74
CA SER A 568 -3.16 28.03 -0.06
C SER A 568 -2.44 27.98 1.29
N ARG A 569 -1.56 28.93 1.55
CA ARG A 569 -0.79 29.01 2.79
C ARG A 569 -0.07 27.70 3.18
N PRO A 570 0.72 27.09 2.30
CA PRO A 570 1.37 25.81 2.61
C PRO A 570 2.34 25.87 3.80
N TYR A 571 2.75 27.07 4.21
CA TYR A 571 3.56 27.33 5.41
C TYR A 571 2.70 27.59 6.66
N GLY A 572 1.38 27.61 6.54
CA GLY A 572 0.49 27.83 7.67
C GLY A 572 0.84 29.08 8.45
N ASP A 573 1.02 28.95 9.75
CA ASP A 573 1.38 30.04 10.65
C ASP A 573 2.76 30.66 10.36
N LEU A 574 3.66 29.89 9.74
CA LEU A 574 5.00 30.35 9.35
C LEU A 574 5.03 31.13 8.02
N THR A 575 3.89 31.46 7.43
CA THR A 575 3.84 32.19 6.15
C THR A 575 4.67 33.46 6.17
N ASN A 576 4.69 34.21 7.25
CA ASN A 576 5.39 35.47 7.45
C ASN A 576 6.60 35.39 8.37
N GLY A 577 7.24 34.23 8.47
CA GLY A 577 8.42 34.06 9.29
C GLY A 577 8.13 33.44 10.65
N GLN A 578 8.99 33.70 11.66
CA GLN A 578 8.94 33.07 12.96
C GLN A 578 7.58 33.25 13.67
N THR A 579 7.06 32.18 14.25
CA THR A 579 5.88 32.22 15.10
C THR A 579 6.24 32.72 16.49
N LYS A 580 5.25 33.21 17.22
CA LYS A 580 5.40 33.43 18.68
C LYS A 580 5.83 32.16 19.42
N ALA A 581 5.44 31.01 18.91
CA ALA A 581 5.81 29.69 19.39
C ALA A 581 7.32 29.49 19.59
N PHE A 582 8.13 30.23 18.86
CA PHE A 582 9.58 30.17 18.93
C PHE A 582 10.23 31.51 19.36
N GLY A 583 9.52 32.33 20.10
CA GLY A 583 10.05 33.58 20.62
C GLY A 583 10.20 34.70 19.59
N GLY A 584 9.62 34.56 18.42
CA GLY A 584 9.67 35.55 17.35
C GLY A 584 8.72 36.71 17.59
N ASN A 585 9.19 37.96 17.41
CA ASN A 585 8.33 39.13 17.31
C ASN A 585 7.61 39.13 15.96
N ARG A 586 6.35 38.69 15.92
CA ARG A 586 5.51 38.88 14.75
C ARG A 586 5.14 40.34 14.55
N ALA A 587 5.55 40.92 13.46
CA ALA A 587 4.73 41.90 12.82
C ALA A 587 3.55 41.15 12.16
N ASN A 588 2.44 41.06 12.89
CA ASN A 588 1.25 40.32 12.47
C ASN A 588 0.59 40.99 11.27
N ASP A 589 1.03 40.72 10.08
CA ASP A 589 0.16 40.92 8.92
C ASP A 589 -0.41 39.54 8.51
N ARG A 590 -1.54 39.14 9.13
CA ARG A 590 -2.28 37.91 8.82
C ARG A 590 -2.83 37.92 7.38
N ASN A 591 -2.69 39.03 6.69
CA ASN A 591 -3.18 39.22 5.33
C ASN A 591 -2.13 38.84 4.25
N ASP A 592 -0.87 38.68 4.64
CA ASP A 592 0.16 38.26 3.69
C ASP A 592 -0.11 36.85 3.16
N GLN A 593 0.06 36.69 1.86
CA GLN A 593 -0.30 35.48 1.14
C GLN A 593 0.95 34.78 0.60
N PHE A 594 0.93 33.47 0.69
CA PHE A 594 1.83 32.60 -0.03
C PHE A 594 1.04 31.41 -0.55
N ASN A 595 1.17 31.12 -1.83
CA ASN A 595 0.46 30.02 -2.48
C ASN A 595 1.35 29.34 -3.53
N ASN A 596 1.01 28.08 -3.82
CA ASN A 596 1.63 27.28 -4.86
C ASN A 596 0.55 26.72 -5.79
N PHE A 597 0.73 26.91 -7.09
CA PHE A 597 -0.07 26.27 -8.14
C PHE A 597 0.84 25.34 -8.93
N GLY A 598 0.49 24.05 -8.98
CA GLY A 598 1.21 23.03 -9.74
C GLY A 598 0.40 22.53 -10.92
N GLY A 599 1.11 22.21 -12.01
CA GLY A 599 0.55 21.55 -13.18
C GLY A 599 1.46 20.45 -13.66
N LEU A 600 0.89 19.29 -13.97
CA LEU A 600 1.66 18.11 -14.36
C LEU A 600 0.91 17.18 -15.32
N LEU A 601 1.68 16.33 -15.98
CA LEU A 601 1.20 15.19 -16.75
C LEU A 601 1.84 13.92 -16.18
N LYS A 602 1.01 13.04 -15.65
CA LYS A 602 1.41 11.72 -15.13
C LYS A 602 1.08 10.65 -16.17
N THR A 603 2.02 9.80 -16.53
CA THR A 603 1.82 8.66 -17.42
C THR A 603 2.21 7.40 -16.68
N THR A 604 1.28 6.44 -16.58
CA THR A 604 1.49 5.19 -15.85
C THR A 604 1.39 4.00 -16.77
N PHE A 605 2.37 3.12 -16.70
CA PHE A 605 2.45 1.84 -17.38
C PHE A 605 2.34 0.72 -16.34
N LYS A 606 1.42 -0.24 -16.57
CA LYS A 606 1.26 -1.45 -15.75
C LYS A 606 1.59 -2.67 -16.59
N PHE A 607 2.41 -3.58 -16.09
CA PHE A 607 2.83 -4.78 -16.85
C PHE A 607 3.12 -5.96 -15.93
#